data_dcb6dd84316435b8a9c8be31d17d3727
#
_entry.id   dcb6dd84316435b8a9c8be31d17d3727
#
_cell.length_a   1.000
_cell.length_b   1.000
_cell.length_c   1.000
_cell.angle_alpha   90.00
_cell.angle_beta   90.00
_cell.angle_gamma   90.00
#
_symmetry.space_group_name_H-M   'P 1'
#
loop_
_entity.id
_entity.type
_entity.pdbx_description
1 polymer ?
#
loop_
_entity_poly.entity_id
_entity_poly.type
_entity_poly.pdbx_seq_one_letter_code
_entity_poly.pdbx_strand_id
1 'polypeptide(L)'
;RSRRAAATGRCGSVRGQPPVPVKDVRILTDGDVLTFAGFEIEVVHTPGHTPGSVCFRTDATLLSGDLVFAGAIGRSDFPNSSPADMERSLDRFLHLPDRTDVLPGHGPRTTVGREREHNPFLQGR
;
A
#
# COMPACT_ATOMS: atom_id res chain seq x y z
N ARG A 1 -11.01 -11.85 8.86
CA ARG A 1 -10.33 -12.91 8.15
C ARG A 1 -9.22 -12.37 7.26
N SER A 2 -8.11 -13.04 7.28
CA SER A 2 -6.95 -12.64 6.50
C SER A 2 -7.21 -12.67 5.01
N ARG A 3 -6.65 -11.71 4.34
CA ARG A 3 -6.68 -11.66 2.90
C ARG A 3 -5.31 -11.91 2.34
N ARG A 4 -5.29 -12.53 1.20
CA ARG A 4 -4.04 -12.82 0.54
C ARG A 4 -3.62 -11.65 -0.31
N ALA A 5 -2.36 -11.28 -0.17
CA ALA A 5 -1.74 -10.34 -1.06
C ALA A 5 -0.58 -11.07 -1.71
N ALA A 6 -0.66 -11.27 -2.98
CA ALA A 6 0.35 -12.06 -3.68
C ALA A 6 1.60 -11.22 -3.89
N ALA A 7 2.71 -11.70 -3.35
CA ALA A 7 4.01 -11.14 -3.67
C ALA A 7 4.45 -11.68 -5.02
N THR A 8 3.72 -11.33 -6.04
CA THR A 8 4.01 -11.78 -7.40
C THR A 8 4.73 -10.70 -8.17
N GLY A 9 5.37 -11.08 -9.22
CA GLY A 9 6.00 -10.14 -10.12
C GLY A 9 5.02 -9.29 -10.94
N ARG A 10 3.75 -9.36 -10.65
CA ARG A 10 2.77 -8.63 -11.45
C ARG A 10 2.94 -7.14 -11.41
N CYS A 11 3.32 -6.61 -10.25
CA CYS A 11 3.58 -5.19 -10.13
C CYS A 11 4.73 -4.73 -11.01
N GLY A 12 5.64 -5.64 -11.31
CA GLY A 12 6.78 -5.35 -12.16
C GLY A 12 6.55 -5.67 -13.62
N SER A 13 5.37 -6.16 -14.00
CA SER A 13 5.09 -6.53 -15.38
C SER A 13 5.00 -5.30 -16.28
N VAL A 14 5.66 -5.37 -17.42
CA VAL A 14 5.53 -4.36 -18.45
C VAL A 14 4.26 -4.65 -19.24
N ARG A 15 3.54 -3.59 -19.57
CA ARG A 15 2.32 -3.71 -20.35
C ARG A 15 2.60 -4.46 -21.66
N GLY A 16 1.75 -5.43 -21.95
CA GLY A 16 1.88 -6.22 -23.17
C GLY A 16 2.83 -7.38 -23.10
N GLN A 17 3.46 -7.59 -21.94
CA GLN A 17 4.34 -8.72 -21.71
C GLN A 17 3.74 -9.66 -20.68
N PRO A 18 3.94 -10.98 -20.84
CA PRO A 18 3.48 -11.93 -19.84
C PRO A 18 4.29 -11.74 -18.55
N PRO A 19 3.69 -12.00 -17.39
CA PRO A 19 4.43 -11.97 -16.14
C PRO A 19 5.58 -12.96 -16.17
N VAL A 20 6.70 -12.58 -15.55
CA VAL A 20 7.83 -13.48 -15.39
C VAL A 20 7.47 -14.52 -14.33
N PRO A 21 7.63 -15.83 -14.61
CA PRO A 21 7.37 -16.83 -13.59
C PRO A 21 8.28 -16.65 -12.40
N VAL A 22 7.71 -16.71 -11.21
CA VAL A 22 8.45 -16.62 -9.96
C VAL A 22 8.45 -18.00 -9.33
N LYS A 23 9.65 -18.54 -9.05
CA LYS A 23 9.78 -19.89 -8.52
C LYS A 23 9.23 -20.00 -7.10
N ASP A 24 9.60 -19.06 -6.24
CA ASP A 24 9.29 -19.12 -4.82
C ASP A 24 8.31 -18.02 -4.48
N VAL A 25 7.06 -18.23 -4.86
CA VAL A 25 5.99 -17.27 -4.57
C VAL A 25 5.52 -17.48 -3.15
N ARG A 26 5.60 -16.43 -2.34
CA ARG A 26 5.04 -16.42 -1.01
C ARG A 26 3.78 -15.58 -1.01
N ILE A 27 2.69 -16.17 -0.50
CA ILE A 27 1.44 -15.44 -0.33
C ILE A 27 1.50 -14.70 1.00
N LEU A 28 1.30 -13.38 0.93
CA LEU A 28 1.33 -12.53 2.10
C LEU A 28 -0.06 -12.32 2.65
N THR A 29 -0.14 -12.24 3.96
CA THR A 29 -1.39 -12.04 4.69
C THR A 29 -1.23 -10.79 5.55
N ASP A 30 -2.33 -10.07 5.76
CA ASP A 30 -2.32 -8.90 6.62
C ASP A 30 -1.76 -9.26 8.00
N GLY A 31 -0.83 -8.45 8.47
CA GLY A 31 -0.16 -8.67 9.73
C GLY A 31 1.07 -9.56 9.69
N ASP A 32 1.36 -10.16 8.53
CA ASP A 32 2.58 -10.94 8.39
C ASP A 32 3.80 -10.06 8.64
N VAL A 33 4.83 -10.64 9.27
CA VAL A 33 6.08 -9.97 9.48
C VAL A 33 7.15 -10.72 8.70
N LEU A 34 7.80 -9.99 7.80
CA LEU A 34 8.89 -10.51 6.99
C LEU A 34 10.20 -10.04 7.60
N THR A 35 11.17 -10.93 7.68
CA THR A 35 12.50 -10.54 8.12
C THR A 35 13.43 -10.56 6.93
N PHE A 36 14.07 -9.42 6.68
CA PHE A 36 14.95 -9.29 5.53
C PHE A 36 16.12 -8.39 5.92
N ALA A 37 17.33 -8.90 5.74
CA ALA A 37 18.56 -8.14 6.00
C ALA A 37 18.60 -7.50 7.40
N GLY A 38 18.06 -8.19 8.40
CA GLY A 38 18.01 -7.69 9.76
C GLY A 38 16.86 -6.75 10.07
N PHE A 39 16.00 -6.48 9.10
CA PHE A 39 14.82 -5.64 9.30
C PHE A 39 13.58 -6.50 9.38
N GLU A 40 12.63 -6.06 10.22
CA GLU A 40 11.29 -6.61 10.23
C GLU A 40 10.36 -5.70 9.44
N ILE A 41 9.62 -6.31 8.52
CA ILE A 41 8.70 -5.59 7.65
C ILE A 41 7.31 -6.16 7.86
N GLU A 42 6.39 -5.33 8.32
CA GLU A 42 5.00 -5.73 8.52
C GLU A 42 4.20 -5.53 7.24
N VAL A 43 3.42 -6.53 6.88
CA VAL A 43 2.50 -6.47 5.75
C VAL A 43 1.19 -5.87 6.22
N VAL A 44 0.76 -4.78 5.61
CA VAL A 44 -0.51 -4.13 5.91
C VAL A 44 -1.39 -4.21 4.67
N HIS A 45 -2.44 -5.01 4.73
CA HIS A 45 -3.35 -5.15 3.60
C HIS A 45 -4.21 -3.90 3.45
N THR A 46 -4.12 -3.27 2.30
CA THR A 46 -4.80 -2.00 2.02
C THR A 46 -5.52 -2.11 0.68
N PRO A 47 -6.59 -2.92 0.61
CA PRO A 47 -7.31 -3.08 -0.65
C PRO A 47 -8.07 -1.82 -1.04
N GLY A 48 -8.39 -1.69 -2.29
CA GLY A 48 -9.15 -0.57 -2.81
C GLY A 48 -8.73 -0.23 -4.22
N HIS A 49 -7.48 0.15 -4.40
CA HIS A 49 -6.92 0.32 -5.73
C HIS A 49 -6.93 -1.02 -6.48
N THR A 50 -6.47 -2.06 -5.80
CA THR A 50 -6.66 -3.45 -6.24
C THR A 50 -7.00 -4.31 -5.02
N PRO A 51 -7.60 -5.50 -5.21
CA PRO A 51 -7.90 -6.38 -4.07
C PRO A 51 -6.65 -6.86 -3.33
N GLY A 52 -5.53 -6.96 -4.02
CA GLY A 52 -4.28 -7.44 -3.43
C GLY A 52 -3.33 -6.36 -2.97
N SER A 53 -3.73 -5.10 -3.01
CA SER A 53 -2.85 -4.00 -2.64
C SER A 53 -2.41 -4.09 -1.19
N VAL A 54 -1.12 -3.91 -0.95
CA VAL A 54 -0.55 -3.93 0.39
C VAL A 54 0.41 -2.77 0.56
N CYS A 55 0.57 -2.36 1.80
CA CYS A 55 1.66 -1.49 2.23
C CYS A 55 2.64 -2.32 3.03
N PHE A 56 3.87 -1.87 3.06
CA PHE A 56 4.91 -2.48 3.90
C PHE A 56 5.38 -1.44 4.90
N ARG A 57 5.36 -1.82 6.17
CA ARG A 57 5.74 -0.93 7.26
C ARG A 57 7.00 -1.45 7.92
N THR A 58 7.99 -0.58 8.06
CA THR A 58 9.22 -0.88 8.79
C THR A 58 9.64 0.35 9.59
N ASP A 59 9.86 0.18 10.90
CA ASP A 59 10.15 1.29 11.81
C ASP A 59 9.14 2.44 11.62
N ALA A 60 9.61 3.61 11.27
CA ALA A 60 8.77 4.79 11.06
C ALA A 60 8.56 5.07 9.57
N THR A 61 8.61 4.04 8.73
CA THR A 61 8.49 4.19 7.28
C THR A 61 7.40 3.27 6.74
N LEU A 62 6.60 3.79 5.83
CA LEU A 62 5.56 3.05 5.15
C LEU A 62 5.82 3.09 3.64
N LEU A 63 5.94 1.91 3.04
CA LEU A 63 5.98 1.78 1.59
C LEU A 63 4.53 1.62 1.13
N SER A 64 3.95 2.69 0.64
CA SER A 64 2.49 2.77 0.47
C SER A 64 2.00 2.34 -0.91
N GLY A 65 2.89 2.06 -1.84
CA GLY A 65 2.47 1.66 -3.18
C GLY A 65 1.51 2.67 -3.80
N ASP A 66 0.35 2.19 -4.18
CA ASP A 66 -0.66 3.02 -4.81
C ASP A 66 -1.79 3.43 -3.87
N LEU A 67 -1.55 3.44 -2.56
CA LEU A 67 -2.57 3.87 -1.60
C LEU A 67 -2.65 5.40 -1.50
N VAL A 68 -1.56 6.03 -1.11
CA VAL A 68 -1.51 7.47 -0.89
C VAL A 68 -0.27 8.04 -1.57
N PHE A 69 -0.45 9.16 -2.24
CA PHE A 69 0.62 9.93 -2.86
C PHE A 69 0.65 11.32 -2.23
N ALA A 70 1.68 12.08 -2.51
CA ALA A 70 1.74 13.47 -2.06
C ALA A 70 0.62 14.26 -2.74
N GLY A 71 -0.42 14.60 -2.00
CA GLY A 71 -1.57 15.36 -2.50
C GLY A 71 -2.62 14.56 -3.24
N ALA A 72 -2.51 13.22 -3.25
CA ALA A 72 -3.45 12.37 -4.00
C ALA A 72 -3.59 11.00 -3.35
N ILE A 73 -4.49 10.19 -3.88
CA ILE A 73 -4.64 8.79 -3.50
C ILE A 73 -4.72 7.94 -4.75
N GLY A 74 -4.53 6.65 -4.58
CA GLY A 74 -4.67 5.71 -5.69
C GLY A 74 -6.09 5.69 -6.22
N ARG A 75 -6.24 5.40 -7.49
CA ARG A 75 -7.56 5.32 -8.13
C ARG A 75 -8.30 4.09 -7.63
N SER A 76 -9.60 4.25 -7.45
CA SER A 76 -10.47 3.15 -7.04
C SER A 76 -11.67 2.99 -7.97
N ASP A 77 -11.54 3.47 -9.20
CA ASP A 77 -12.60 3.46 -10.21
C ASP A 77 -12.36 2.44 -11.33
N PHE A 78 -11.33 1.60 -11.21
CA PHE A 78 -11.11 0.51 -12.15
C PHE A 78 -12.07 -0.66 -11.86
N PRO A 79 -12.29 -1.57 -12.82
CA PRO A 79 -13.22 -2.71 -12.61
C PRO A 79 -12.88 -3.55 -11.37
N ASN A 80 -11.59 -3.71 -11.03
CA ASN A 80 -11.16 -4.48 -9.87
C ASN A 80 -10.99 -3.65 -8.62
N SER A 81 -11.26 -2.36 -8.70
CA SER A 81 -11.12 -1.46 -7.56
C SER A 81 -12.37 -1.49 -6.70
N SER A 82 -12.21 -1.06 -5.45
CA SER A 82 -13.32 -0.96 -4.51
C SER A 82 -13.21 0.35 -3.73
N PRO A 83 -14.06 1.32 -4.03
CA PRO A 83 -14.07 2.56 -3.25
C PRO A 83 -14.31 2.34 -1.77
N ALA A 84 -15.18 1.38 -1.41
CA ALA A 84 -15.45 1.07 0.00
C ALA A 84 -14.21 0.52 0.70
N ASP A 85 -13.47 -0.35 0.04
CA ASP A 85 -12.22 -0.88 0.60
C ASP A 85 -11.17 0.23 0.69
N MET A 86 -11.11 1.11 -0.30
CA MET A 86 -10.19 2.25 -0.28
C MET A 86 -10.45 3.14 0.94
N GLU A 87 -11.72 3.39 1.27
CA GLU A 87 -12.07 4.18 2.44
C GLU A 87 -11.52 3.56 3.72
N ARG A 88 -11.69 2.26 3.89
CA ARG A 88 -11.18 1.57 5.07
C ARG A 88 -9.65 1.57 5.11
N SER A 89 -9.02 1.42 3.97
CA SER A 89 -7.56 1.44 3.88
C SER A 89 -6.99 2.82 4.20
N LEU A 90 -7.65 3.87 3.75
CA LEU A 90 -7.25 5.24 4.08
C LEU A 90 -7.42 5.52 5.57
N ASP A 91 -8.46 4.98 6.19
CA ASP A 91 -8.62 5.10 7.64
C ASP A 91 -7.46 4.42 8.39
N ARG A 92 -7.04 3.25 7.95
CA ARG A 92 -5.87 2.58 8.52
C ARG A 92 -4.62 3.45 8.38
N PHE A 93 -4.43 4.04 7.20
CA PHE A 93 -3.30 4.94 6.95
C PHE A 93 -3.29 6.09 7.96
N LEU A 94 -4.45 6.69 8.20
CA LEU A 94 -4.55 7.85 9.09
C LEU A 94 -4.40 7.50 10.57
N HIS A 95 -4.42 6.23 10.94
CA HIS A 95 -4.14 5.81 12.29
C HIS A 95 -2.65 5.69 12.59
N LEU A 96 -1.81 5.82 11.58
CA LEU A 96 -0.36 5.80 11.78
C LEU A 96 0.12 7.11 12.38
N PRO A 97 1.26 7.09 13.10
CA PRO A 97 1.81 8.34 13.65
C PRO A 97 2.12 9.35 12.56
N ASP A 98 1.91 10.63 12.85
CA ASP A 98 2.13 11.70 11.88
C ASP A 98 3.56 11.74 11.35
N ARG A 99 4.52 11.32 12.15
CA ARG A 99 5.95 11.32 11.76
C ARG A 99 6.32 10.16 10.84
N THR A 100 5.39 9.26 10.53
CA THR A 100 5.68 8.14 9.65
C THR A 100 6.03 8.65 8.25
N ASP A 101 7.22 8.28 7.77
CA ASP A 101 7.62 8.60 6.40
C ASP A 101 6.84 7.71 5.44
N VAL A 102 6.38 8.29 4.36
CA VAL A 102 5.61 7.58 3.34
C VAL A 102 6.39 7.63 2.04
N LEU A 103 6.68 6.43 1.52
CA LEU A 103 7.36 6.27 0.23
C LEU A 103 6.34 5.67 -0.74
N PRO A 104 5.69 6.51 -1.56
CA PRO A 104 4.68 6.02 -2.49
C PRO A 104 5.31 5.34 -3.69
N GLY A 105 4.49 4.61 -4.44
CA GLY A 105 4.91 4.01 -5.70
C GLY A 105 5.19 5.04 -6.79
N HIS A 106 4.58 6.22 -6.68
CA HIS A 106 4.75 7.31 -7.63
C HIS A 106 4.85 8.62 -6.88
N GLY A 107 5.62 9.56 -7.42
CA GLY A 107 5.77 10.89 -6.86
C GLY A 107 6.72 10.93 -5.67
N PRO A 108 6.82 12.09 -5.03
CA PRO A 108 7.79 12.30 -3.97
C PRO A 108 7.37 11.64 -2.66
N ARG A 109 8.34 11.44 -1.78
CA ARG A 109 8.09 10.97 -0.42
C ARG A 109 7.33 12.04 0.36
N THR A 110 6.58 11.58 1.35
CA THR A 110 5.80 12.48 2.20
C THR A 110 5.72 11.89 3.61
N THR A 111 4.83 12.42 4.45
CA THR A 111 4.56 11.87 5.78
C THR A 111 3.07 11.74 5.99
N VAL A 112 2.68 10.89 6.95
CA VAL A 112 1.27 10.74 7.30
C VAL A 112 0.68 12.07 7.76
N GLY A 113 1.42 12.81 8.60
CA GLY A 113 0.94 14.09 9.10
C GLY A 113 0.74 15.12 8.00
N ARG A 114 1.65 15.19 7.05
CA ARG A 114 1.51 16.11 5.92
C ARG A 114 0.27 15.80 5.09
N GLU A 115 0.04 14.53 4.82
CA GLU A 115 -1.13 14.14 4.04
C GLU A 115 -2.43 14.33 4.80
N ARG A 116 -2.40 14.13 6.11
CA ARG A 116 -3.58 14.41 6.96
C ARG A 116 -3.98 15.88 6.84
N GLU A 117 -3.02 16.79 6.81
CA GLU A 117 -3.30 18.23 6.76
C GLU A 117 -3.61 18.74 5.35
N HIS A 118 -2.91 18.22 4.35
CA HIS A 118 -2.89 18.86 3.03
C HIS A 118 -3.51 18.03 1.92
N ASN A 119 -3.70 16.74 2.10
CA ASN A 119 -4.25 15.89 1.05
C ASN A 119 -5.77 16.11 0.96
N PRO A 120 -6.27 16.62 -0.17
CA PRO A 120 -7.71 16.91 -0.28
C PRO A 120 -8.59 15.67 -0.19
N PHE A 121 -8.06 14.50 -0.51
CA PHE A 121 -8.82 13.24 -0.43
C PHE A 121 -8.91 12.69 0.99
N LEU A 122 -8.15 13.25 1.93
CA LEU A 122 -8.11 12.76 3.30
C LEU A 122 -8.76 13.74 4.28
N GLN A 123 -9.31 14.83 3.80
CA GLN A 123 -9.96 15.81 4.67
C GLN A 123 -11.31 15.29 5.15
N GLY A 124 -11.69 15.65 6.37
CA GLY A 124 -13.00 15.30 6.91
C GLY A 124 -13.11 13.89 7.46
N ARG A 125 -11.99 13.20 7.66
CA ARG A 125 -11.98 11.84 8.20
C ARG A 125 -11.67 11.81 9.68
#